data_07593ed61600585442fe721fd45c7567
#
_entry.id   07593ed61600585442fe721fd45c7567
#
_cell.length_a   1.000
_cell.length_b   1.000
_cell.length_c   1.000
_cell.angle_alpha   90.00
_cell.angle_beta   90.00
_cell.angle_gamma   90.00
#
_symmetry.space_group_name_H-M   'P 1'
#
loop_
_entity.id
_entity.type
_entity.pdbx_description
1 polymer ?
#
loop_
_entity_poly.entity_id
_entity_poly.type
_entity_poly.pdbx_seq_one_letter_code
_entity_poly.pdbx_strand_id
1 'polypeptide(L)'
;MMKGIFLVLFGIALTTLSSGQSQPAETPTIKGVLDGSRTAVFESPQQSCNQNDIPDAMARAFRDSTGTVHLVAASSELFQNLGPTLESVQHSCEVGHYSANDPNPADFNDQSWIDDFYTFDGKKIAALTHMEYHGWAHQGECTFKNGYNGCEYDSDTYHESEDGGYHFKSFKAPNNFLAGVPYKYVKDAGPSGYSVDSNIVELGGWYYAMVTSWQWPAGCSGQTGPNRCITPSGGGPIRTQNVFAPSSWRGWSGTDFSVAFVDPYPGPAERPLEHVYTPVAYMDVVTGINLFESSGVVIAVLWNPWSNEYGSKGFYLSTSIDLVNWTKPTLVATLDQFLAQEPAGSWSYAYFSLIDPTAPDLNFSIVGNHPYLYYVRFNSDGSSRVLFRQGITLTLK
;
A
#
# COMPACT_ATOMS: atom_id res chain seq x y z
N MET A 1 48.17 19.16 79.52
CA MET A 1 48.05 19.83 78.24
C MET A 1 47.24 18.89 77.28
N MET A 2 45.95 19.09 77.19
CA MET A 2 45.05 18.30 76.29
C MET A 2 44.75 19.15 75.03
N LYS A 3 45.14 18.67 73.86
CA LYS A 3 44.82 19.27 72.56
C LYS A 3 43.49 18.67 72.09
N GLY A 4 42.48 19.48 72.01
CA GLY A 4 41.21 19.10 71.39
C GLY A 4 41.32 19.08 69.86
N ILE A 5 40.83 18.02 69.24
CA ILE A 5 40.69 17.88 67.79
C ILE A 5 39.22 18.22 67.44
N PHE A 6 39.04 19.31 66.64
CA PHE A 6 37.75 19.66 66.03
C PHE A 6 37.56 18.82 64.77
N LEU A 7 36.52 18.03 64.74
CA LEU A 7 36.09 17.30 63.55
C LEU A 7 35.03 18.16 62.82
N VAL A 8 35.37 18.65 61.62
CA VAL A 8 34.44 19.35 60.74
C VAL A 8 33.76 18.32 59.86
N LEU A 9 32.47 18.07 60.05
CA LEU A 9 31.63 17.26 59.22
C LEU A 9 31.17 18.10 58.00
N PHE A 10 31.65 17.77 56.79
CA PHE A 10 31.11 18.30 55.53
C PHE A 10 29.89 17.45 55.16
N GLY A 11 28.70 18.02 55.26
CA GLY A 11 27.48 17.45 54.71
C GLY A 11 27.44 17.59 53.22
N ILE A 12 27.56 16.44 52.46
CA ILE A 12 27.32 16.40 51.02
C ILE A 12 25.78 16.28 50.84
N ALA A 13 25.18 17.35 50.33
CA ALA A 13 23.77 17.32 49.89
C ALA A 13 23.73 16.59 48.53
N LEU A 14 23.27 15.33 48.49
CA LEU A 14 22.93 14.67 47.25
C LEU A 14 21.60 15.27 46.71
N THR A 15 21.72 16.11 45.69
CA THR A 15 20.57 16.48 44.85
C THR A 15 20.27 15.31 43.90
N THR A 16 19.20 14.59 44.21
CA THR A 16 18.62 13.62 43.24
C THR A 16 18.03 14.38 42.07
N LEU A 17 18.72 14.40 40.96
CA LEU A 17 18.14 14.78 39.68
C LEU A 17 17.11 13.67 39.31
N SER A 18 15.82 13.97 39.52
CA SER A 18 14.77 13.17 38.93
C SER A 18 14.84 13.34 37.42
N SER A 19 15.36 12.37 36.70
CA SER A 19 15.19 12.25 35.27
C SER A 19 13.69 12.04 35.04
N GLY A 20 12.98 13.12 34.72
CA GLY A 20 11.63 13.04 34.20
C GLY A 20 11.70 12.24 32.89
N GLN A 21 11.37 10.96 32.95
CA GLN A 21 11.04 10.21 31.74
C GLN A 21 9.78 10.87 31.17
N SER A 22 9.94 11.60 30.06
CA SER A 22 8.81 12.03 29.28
C SER A 22 8.05 10.76 28.86
N GLN A 23 6.79 10.64 29.31
CA GLN A 23 5.91 9.60 28.73
C GLN A 23 5.95 9.76 27.21
N PRO A 24 6.01 8.63 26.46
CA PRO A 24 5.86 8.68 25.00
C PRO A 24 4.59 9.46 24.70
N ALA A 25 4.68 10.42 23.79
CA ALA A 25 3.51 11.16 23.34
C ALA A 25 2.47 10.16 22.82
N GLU A 26 1.25 10.22 23.35
CA GLU A 26 0.16 9.36 22.90
C GLU A 26 -0.12 9.67 21.43
N THR A 27 -0.16 8.62 20.57
CA THR A 27 -0.46 8.80 19.13
C THR A 27 -1.86 9.39 18.99
N PRO A 28 -2.02 10.56 18.34
CA PRO A 28 -3.33 11.17 18.16
C PRO A 28 -4.26 10.23 17.39
N THR A 29 -5.55 10.20 17.76
CA THR A 29 -6.57 9.49 17.00
C THR A 29 -7.17 10.38 15.91
N ILE A 30 -7.82 9.79 14.90
CA ILE A 30 -8.42 10.52 13.80
C ILE A 30 -9.92 10.26 13.70
N LYS A 31 -10.68 11.31 13.37
CA LYS A 31 -12.09 11.21 12.98
C LYS A 31 -12.23 11.68 11.54
N GLY A 32 -12.95 10.90 10.72
CA GLY A 32 -13.38 11.26 9.37
C GLY A 32 -14.90 11.43 9.31
N VAL A 33 -15.37 12.33 8.46
CA VAL A 33 -16.78 12.53 8.13
C VAL A 33 -16.88 12.76 6.62
N LEU A 34 -17.65 11.92 5.92
CA LEU A 34 -17.88 12.08 4.48
C LEU A 34 -18.71 13.36 4.24
N ASP A 35 -18.29 14.15 3.25
CA ASP A 35 -18.90 15.44 2.90
C ASP A 35 -19.53 15.39 1.51
N GLY A 36 -20.74 15.93 1.39
CA GLY A 36 -21.41 16.12 0.11
C GLY A 36 -21.73 14.84 -0.66
N SER A 37 -22.04 15.02 -1.93
CA SER A 37 -22.28 13.93 -2.87
C SER A 37 -20.99 13.44 -3.52
N ARG A 38 -20.95 12.16 -3.87
CA ARG A 38 -19.87 11.61 -4.69
C ARG A 38 -19.96 12.07 -6.14
N THR A 39 -18.84 12.10 -6.82
CA THR A 39 -18.71 12.40 -8.25
C THR A 39 -18.03 11.23 -8.95
N ALA A 40 -18.60 10.75 -10.07
CA ALA A 40 -17.92 9.78 -10.92
C ALA A 40 -16.75 10.47 -11.63
N VAL A 41 -15.58 9.85 -11.57
CA VAL A 41 -14.34 10.32 -12.20
C VAL A 41 -14.06 9.54 -13.48
N PHE A 42 -14.30 8.23 -13.45
CA PHE A 42 -14.17 7.34 -14.59
C PHE A 42 -15.18 6.19 -14.48
N GLU A 43 -15.88 5.93 -15.59
CA GLU A 43 -16.95 4.93 -15.67
C GLU A 43 -16.62 3.87 -16.74
N SER A 44 -16.29 2.66 -16.32
CA SER A 44 -16.11 1.51 -17.22
C SER A 44 -17.41 0.69 -17.30
N PRO A 45 -17.83 0.25 -18.51
CA PRO A 45 -17.11 0.34 -19.78
C PRO A 45 -17.40 1.59 -20.63
N GLN A 46 -18.22 2.54 -20.14
CA GLN A 46 -18.71 3.67 -20.94
C GLN A 46 -17.60 4.61 -21.45
N GLN A 47 -16.55 4.80 -20.66
CA GLN A 47 -15.42 5.67 -20.99
C GLN A 47 -14.15 4.88 -21.33
N SER A 48 -14.19 3.55 -21.22
CA SER A 48 -13.04 2.70 -21.46
C SER A 48 -12.59 2.70 -22.92
N CYS A 49 -11.30 2.73 -23.14
CA CYS A 49 -10.68 2.68 -24.48
C CYS A 49 -10.61 1.23 -24.99
N ASN A 50 -10.51 0.25 -24.09
CA ASN A 50 -10.58 -1.18 -24.38
C ASN A 50 -11.09 -1.96 -23.16
N GLN A 51 -11.11 -3.30 -23.24
CA GLN A 51 -11.66 -4.16 -22.17
C GLN A 51 -10.81 -4.18 -20.88
N ASN A 52 -9.51 -3.85 -20.97
CA ASN A 52 -8.59 -3.82 -19.84
C ASN A 52 -8.49 -2.41 -19.21
N ASP A 53 -9.18 -1.44 -19.80
CA ASP A 53 -9.26 -0.09 -19.27
C ASP A 53 -10.37 0.00 -18.23
N ILE A 54 -10.03 -0.43 -17.04
CA ILE A 54 -10.93 -0.53 -15.88
C ILE A 54 -10.22 0.02 -14.63
N PRO A 55 -10.92 0.66 -13.70
CA PRO A 55 -10.33 1.03 -12.42
C PRO A 55 -10.23 -0.23 -11.53
N ASP A 56 -9.01 -0.74 -11.36
CA ASP A 56 -8.74 -2.03 -10.70
C ASP A 56 -7.66 -1.97 -9.62
N ALA A 57 -7.32 -0.78 -9.19
CA ALA A 57 -6.42 -0.51 -8.07
C ALA A 57 -6.85 0.75 -7.32
N MET A 58 -6.18 1.04 -6.22
CA MET A 58 -6.38 2.27 -5.46
C MET A 58 -6.00 3.48 -6.33
N ALA A 59 -6.83 4.53 -6.29
CA ALA A 59 -6.47 5.77 -6.98
C ALA A 59 -5.21 6.39 -6.37
N ARG A 60 -4.25 6.75 -7.21
CA ARG A 60 -3.02 7.46 -6.87
C ARG A 60 -2.85 8.66 -7.76
N ALA A 61 -2.15 9.67 -7.27
CA ALA A 61 -1.87 10.84 -8.09
C ALA A 61 -0.44 11.34 -7.88
N PHE A 62 0.09 11.94 -8.93
CA PHE A 62 1.33 12.71 -8.87
C PHE A 62 1.26 13.90 -9.85
N ARG A 63 2.17 14.87 -9.67
CA ARG A 63 2.35 15.96 -10.63
C ARG A 63 3.65 15.78 -11.40
N ASP A 64 3.58 15.92 -12.71
CA ASP A 64 4.77 16.00 -13.54
C ASP A 64 5.46 17.38 -13.44
N SER A 65 6.61 17.50 -14.09
CA SER A 65 7.39 18.75 -14.10
C SER A 65 6.74 19.93 -14.82
N THR A 66 5.65 19.69 -15.53
CA THR A 66 4.83 20.75 -16.19
C THR A 66 3.66 21.19 -15.31
N GLY A 67 3.42 20.49 -14.21
CA GLY A 67 2.29 20.68 -13.30
C GLY A 67 1.05 19.89 -13.67
N THR A 68 1.12 19.02 -14.69
CA THR A 68 0.03 18.11 -15.03
C THR A 68 -0.18 17.11 -13.91
N VAL A 69 -1.40 16.96 -13.46
CA VAL A 69 -1.82 15.92 -12.53
C VAL A 69 -2.09 14.65 -13.33
N HIS A 70 -1.42 13.57 -12.93
CA HIS A 70 -1.69 12.20 -13.33
C HIS A 70 -2.50 11.55 -12.24
N LEU A 71 -3.73 11.15 -12.53
CA LEU A 71 -4.58 10.36 -11.65
C LEU A 71 -4.76 8.97 -12.24
N VAL A 72 -4.32 7.97 -11.49
CA VAL A 72 -4.25 6.57 -11.91
C VAL A 72 -5.08 5.72 -10.97
N ALA A 73 -5.85 4.77 -11.53
CA ALA A 73 -6.44 3.63 -10.83
C ALA A 73 -6.20 2.41 -11.72
N ALA A 74 -4.98 1.89 -11.68
CA ALA A 74 -4.42 0.99 -12.68
C ALA A 74 -5.22 -0.31 -12.87
N SER A 75 -5.04 -0.91 -14.03
CA SER A 75 -5.30 -2.33 -14.28
C SER A 75 -4.04 -2.95 -14.90
N SER A 76 -4.12 -4.15 -15.47
CA SER A 76 -3.00 -4.79 -16.17
C SER A 76 -2.51 -4.01 -17.41
N GLU A 77 -3.24 -3.00 -17.84
CA GLU A 77 -2.82 -1.95 -18.76
C GLU A 77 -2.96 -0.60 -18.07
N LEU A 78 -1.90 0.19 -18.08
CA LEU A 78 -1.90 1.49 -17.39
C LEU A 78 -2.57 2.56 -18.25
N PHE A 79 -3.78 2.94 -17.91
CA PHE A 79 -4.46 4.14 -18.40
C PHE A 79 -4.48 5.23 -17.33
N GLN A 80 -4.54 6.49 -17.76
CA GLN A 80 -4.41 7.63 -16.86
C GLN A 80 -5.50 8.67 -17.11
N ASN A 81 -5.84 9.41 -16.06
CA ASN A 81 -6.63 10.62 -16.18
C ASN A 81 -5.69 11.81 -15.99
N LEU A 82 -5.61 12.71 -16.97
CA LEU A 82 -4.63 13.80 -17.05
C LEU A 82 -5.31 15.17 -17.01
N GLY A 83 -4.74 16.11 -16.27
CA GLY A 83 -5.29 17.48 -16.23
C GLY A 83 -4.54 18.40 -15.28
N PRO A 84 -4.90 19.68 -15.21
CA PRO A 84 -4.24 20.65 -14.34
C PRO A 84 -4.58 20.46 -12.85
N THR A 85 -5.74 19.87 -12.52
CA THR A 85 -6.18 19.58 -11.13
C THR A 85 -6.91 18.25 -11.06
N LEU A 86 -7.08 17.70 -9.87
CA LEU A 86 -7.85 16.47 -9.62
C LEU A 86 -9.32 16.58 -10.09
N GLU A 87 -9.87 17.80 -10.09
CA GLU A 87 -11.27 18.05 -10.49
C GLU A 87 -11.44 18.09 -12.00
N SER A 88 -10.37 18.38 -12.74
CA SER A 88 -10.41 18.64 -14.18
C SER A 88 -9.64 17.63 -15.01
N VAL A 89 -9.21 16.52 -14.40
CA VAL A 89 -8.58 15.42 -15.15
C VAL A 89 -9.54 14.86 -16.20
N GLN A 90 -8.99 14.48 -17.34
CA GLN A 90 -9.69 13.84 -18.45
C GLN A 90 -9.06 12.49 -18.72
N HIS A 91 -9.88 11.49 -19.02
CA HIS A 91 -9.39 10.15 -19.35
C HIS A 91 -8.59 10.16 -20.66
N SER A 92 -7.44 9.50 -20.66
CA SER A 92 -6.55 9.37 -21.82
C SER A 92 -6.51 7.91 -22.28
N CYS A 93 -6.67 7.72 -23.59
CA CYS A 93 -6.51 6.41 -24.22
C CYS A 93 -5.05 6.06 -24.55
N GLU A 94 -4.10 6.90 -24.19
CA GLU A 94 -2.69 6.56 -24.29
C GLU A 94 -2.32 5.55 -23.20
N VAL A 95 -1.73 4.43 -23.61
CA VAL A 95 -1.36 3.36 -22.68
C VAL A 95 0.05 3.59 -22.18
N GLY A 96 0.18 3.87 -20.89
CA GLY A 96 1.47 4.13 -20.25
C GLY A 96 2.27 2.86 -19.97
N HIS A 97 1.63 1.69 -19.92
CA HIS A 97 2.28 0.40 -19.76
C HIS A 97 1.37 -0.73 -20.19
N TYR A 98 1.97 -1.78 -20.76
CA TYR A 98 1.34 -3.06 -21.04
C TYR A 98 1.99 -4.17 -20.22
N SER A 99 1.19 -5.00 -19.55
CA SER A 99 1.70 -6.24 -18.93
C SER A 99 2.34 -7.14 -19.97
N ALA A 100 3.47 -7.75 -19.61
CA ALA A 100 4.26 -8.56 -20.56
C ALA A 100 3.65 -9.93 -20.82
N ASN A 101 2.80 -10.44 -19.94
CA ASN A 101 2.23 -11.79 -19.97
C ASN A 101 3.32 -12.88 -20.04
N ASP A 102 4.38 -12.71 -19.24
CA ASP A 102 5.54 -13.59 -19.24
C ASP A 102 5.22 -14.93 -18.57
N PRO A 103 5.38 -16.06 -19.27
CA PRO A 103 5.08 -17.38 -18.70
C PRO A 103 6.11 -17.88 -17.70
N ASN A 104 7.23 -17.18 -17.52
CA ASN A 104 8.27 -17.57 -16.57
C ASN A 104 8.11 -16.83 -15.25
N PRO A 105 7.67 -17.47 -14.16
CA PRO A 105 7.48 -16.80 -12.90
C PRO A 105 8.77 -16.23 -12.28
N ALA A 106 9.94 -16.68 -12.78
CA ALA A 106 11.24 -16.16 -12.34
C ALA A 106 11.58 -14.77 -12.90
N ASP A 107 10.85 -14.30 -13.90
CA ASP A 107 11.09 -13.00 -14.52
C ASP A 107 10.27 -11.88 -13.83
N PHE A 108 9.33 -12.23 -12.93
CA PHE A 108 8.46 -11.30 -12.20
C PHE A 108 7.84 -10.25 -13.12
N ASN A 109 7.28 -10.69 -14.25
CA ASN A 109 6.86 -9.81 -15.34
C ASN A 109 5.65 -10.37 -16.11
N ASP A 110 4.65 -10.89 -15.41
CA ASP A 110 3.43 -11.42 -16.03
C ASP A 110 2.35 -10.33 -16.10
N GLN A 111 1.50 -10.20 -15.13
CA GLN A 111 0.47 -9.15 -15.04
C GLN A 111 0.93 -8.09 -14.04
N SER A 112 0.85 -6.81 -14.42
CA SER A 112 1.41 -5.73 -13.64
C SER A 112 0.39 -4.60 -13.45
N TRP A 113 0.03 -4.34 -12.19
CA TRP A 113 -0.75 -3.16 -11.77
C TRP A 113 0.23 -2.13 -11.23
N ILE A 114 0.54 -1.11 -12.04
CA ILE A 114 1.41 0.00 -11.61
C ILE A 114 0.55 0.97 -10.83
N ASP A 115 0.64 0.97 -9.53
CA ASP A 115 -0.32 1.64 -8.65
C ASP A 115 0.27 2.57 -7.60
N ASP A 116 1.60 2.57 -7.37
CA ASP A 116 2.23 3.50 -6.44
C ASP A 116 3.35 4.28 -7.10
N PHE A 117 3.32 5.61 -6.95
CA PHE A 117 4.22 6.51 -7.66
C PHE A 117 4.99 7.40 -6.69
N TYR A 118 6.25 7.71 -7.04
CA TYR A 118 7.02 8.71 -6.33
C TYR A 118 8.00 9.45 -7.24
N THR A 119 8.06 10.77 -7.08
CA THR A 119 8.96 11.64 -7.83
C THR A 119 9.50 12.77 -6.98
N PHE A 120 10.71 13.23 -7.29
CA PHE A 120 11.32 14.41 -6.67
C PHE A 120 11.20 15.65 -7.53
N ASP A 121 11.05 15.49 -8.84
CA ASP A 121 11.15 16.59 -9.80
C ASP A 121 10.05 16.58 -10.88
N GLY A 122 9.15 15.60 -10.83
CA GLY A 122 8.10 15.41 -11.81
C GLY A 122 8.58 14.98 -13.21
N LYS A 123 9.86 14.60 -13.37
CA LYS A 123 10.42 14.10 -14.63
C LYS A 123 10.67 12.61 -14.58
N LYS A 124 11.39 12.19 -13.56
CA LYS A 124 11.65 10.79 -13.29
C LYS A 124 10.69 10.30 -12.21
N ILE A 125 9.92 9.27 -12.53
CA ILE A 125 8.92 8.70 -11.63
C ILE A 125 9.32 7.26 -11.29
N ALA A 126 9.50 6.97 -10.01
CA ALA A 126 9.58 5.61 -9.50
C ALA A 126 8.17 5.06 -9.33
N ALA A 127 7.96 3.78 -9.66
CA ALA A 127 6.68 3.14 -9.44
C ALA A 127 6.86 1.77 -8.78
N LEU A 128 6.11 1.55 -7.70
CA LEU A 128 5.93 0.23 -7.13
C LEU A 128 4.73 -0.42 -7.82
N THR A 129 4.83 -1.70 -8.05
CA THR A 129 3.88 -2.42 -8.89
C THR A 129 3.50 -3.72 -8.21
N HIS A 130 2.22 -3.94 -8.08
CA HIS A 130 1.68 -5.26 -7.77
C HIS A 130 1.78 -6.13 -9.02
N MET A 131 2.55 -7.19 -8.98
CA MET A 131 2.72 -8.15 -10.07
C MET A 131 2.09 -9.47 -9.67
N GLU A 132 1.13 -9.93 -10.46
CA GLU A 132 0.46 -11.22 -10.32
C GLU A 132 0.98 -12.18 -11.40
N TYR A 133 1.54 -13.32 -10.99
CA TYR A 133 1.78 -14.42 -11.91
C TYR A 133 0.52 -15.28 -12.02
N HIS A 134 -0.11 -15.24 -13.17
CA HIS A 134 -1.33 -15.96 -13.49
C HIS A 134 -1.05 -17.35 -14.06
N GLY A 135 -0.62 -18.30 -13.24
CA GLY A 135 -0.29 -19.66 -13.69
C GLY A 135 -1.40 -20.33 -14.50
N TRP A 136 -2.66 -19.95 -14.31
CA TRP A 136 -3.78 -20.45 -15.13
C TRP A 136 -3.81 -19.94 -16.57
N ALA A 137 -3.15 -18.80 -16.84
CA ALA A 137 -3.03 -18.25 -18.19
C ALA A 137 -1.90 -18.95 -18.99
N HIS A 138 -1.02 -19.68 -18.32
CA HIS A 138 0.16 -20.31 -18.92
C HIS A 138 0.02 -21.81 -19.02
N GLN A 139 0.38 -22.35 -20.20
CA GLN A 139 0.19 -23.76 -20.50
C GLN A 139 0.99 -24.66 -19.55
N GLY A 140 0.30 -25.51 -18.82
CA GLY A 140 0.92 -26.49 -17.95
C GLY A 140 1.17 -26.02 -16.51
N GLU A 141 0.98 -24.75 -16.23
CA GLU A 141 1.27 -24.15 -14.92
C GLU A 141 0.09 -24.19 -13.94
N CYS A 142 -1.09 -24.64 -14.37
CA CYS A 142 -2.27 -24.75 -13.51
C CYS A 142 -3.15 -25.92 -13.92
N THR A 143 -3.73 -26.64 -12.95
CA THR A 143 -4.74 -27.68 -13.18
C THR A 143 -6.15 -27.27 -12.72
N PHE A 144 -6.28 -26.17 -11.97
CA PHE A 144 -7.57 -25.68 -11.50
C PHE A 144 -8.39 -25.05 -12.63
N LYS A 145 -9.69 -25.35 -12.67
CA LYS A 145 -10.62 -24.71 -13.63
C LYS A 145 -10.83 -23.21 -13.34
N ASN A 146 -10.79 -22.83 -12.07
CA ASN A 146 -10.73 -21.44 -11.62
C ASN A 146 -9.34 -21.21 -11.05
N GLY A 147 -8.43 -20.75 -11.87
CA GLY A 147 -7.01 -20.68 -11.60
C GLY A 147 -6.64 -19.70 -10.49
N TYR A 148 -7.44 -18.63 -10.33
CA TYR A 148 -7.22 -17.60 -9.30
C TYR A 148 -7.01 -18.20 -7.90
N ASN A 149 -7.79 -19.19 -7.54
CA ASN A 149 -7.72 -19.82 -6.21
C ASN A 149 -6.59 -20.86 -6.04
N GLY A 150 -5.81 -21.13 -7.06
CA GLY A 150 -4.83 -22.22 -7.00
C GLY A 150 -3.46 -21.92 -7.57
N CYS A 151 -3.37 -20.98 -8.47
CA CYS A 151 -2.21 -20.79 -9.32
C CYS A 151 -1.79 -19.32 -9.47
N GLU A 152 -2.03 -18.54 -8.43
CA GLU A 152 -1.61 -17.14 -8.35
C GLU A 152 -0.37 -17.04 -7.47
N TYR A 153 0.57 -16.19 -7.90
CA TYR A 153 1.78 -15.91 -7.16
C TYR A 153 2.19 -14.45 -7.35
N ASP A 154 2.13 -13.69 -6.26
CA ASP A 154 2.28 -12.25 -6.28
C ASP A 154 3.64 -11.81 -5.78
N SER A 155 4.13 -10.74 -6.36
CA SER A 155 5.37 -10.10 -5.96
C SER A 155 5.28 -8.60 -6.23
N ASP A 156 5.93 -7.81 -5.39
CA ASP A 156 6.08 -6.39 -5.66
C ASP A 156 7.28 -6.18 -6.58
N THR A 157 7.06 -5.42 -7.63
CA THR A 157 8.07 -5.11 -8.63
C THR A 157 8.26 -3.61 -8.80
N TYR A 158 9.25 -3.24 -9.60
CA TYR A 158 9.63 -1.86 -9.82
C TYR A 158 9.56 -1.49 -11.30
N HIS A 159 8.90 -0.38 -11.56
CA HIS A 159 8.86 0.28 -12.85
C HIS A 159 9.37 1.71 -12.75
N GLU A 160 9.70 2.31 -13.87
CA GLU A 160 10.25 3.66 -13.92
C GLU A 160 9.78 4.39 -15.18
N SER A 161 9.42 5.66 -15.00
CA SER A 161 9.23 6.60 -16.10
C SER A 161 10.36 7.62 -16.15
N GLU A 162 10.78 8.00 -17.36
CA GLU A 162 11.74 9.08 -17.64
C GLU A 162 11.11 10.24 -18.42
N ASP A 163 9.82 10.16 -18.70
CA ASP A 163 9.06 11.14 -19.51
C ASP A 163 7.95 11.86 -18.73
N GLY A 164 8.09 11.92 -17.40
CA GLY A 164 7.12 12.60 -16.55
C GLY A 164 5.92 11.75 -16.16
N GLY A 165 5.97 10.42 -16.36
CA GLY A 165 4.92 9.49 -15.96
C GLY A 165 3.96 9.11 -17.10
N TYR A 166 4.24 9.52 -18.33
CA TYR A 166 3.40 9.12 -19.48
C TYR A 166 3.60 7.66 -19.83
N HIS A 167 4.85 7.16 -19.79
CA HIS A 167 5.17 5.75 -20.06
C HIS A 167 6.08 5.17 -18.99
N PHE A 168 5.83 3.92 -18.62
CA PHE A 168 6.63 3.18 -17.63
C PHE A 168 7.28 1.98 -18.28
N LYS A 169 8.55 1.77 -17.94
CA LYS A 169 9.34 0.61 -18.37
C LYS A 169 9.56 -0.33 -17.20
N SER A 170 9.43 -1.63 -17.46
CA SER A 170 9.89 -2.69 -16.56
C SER A 170 11.39 -2.91 -16.71
N PHE A 171 11.99 -3.53 -15.71
CA PHE A 171 13.36 -4.01 -15.74
C PHE A 171 13.36 -5.55 -15.83
N LYS A 172 14.51 -6.14 -16.16
CA LYS A 172 14.67 -7.58 -16.09
C LYS A 172 15.04 -8.02 -14.69
N ALA A 173 14.58 -9.21 -14.29
CA ALA A 173 14.98 -9.83 -13.04
C ALA A 173 16.52 -9.94 -12.94
N PRO A 174 17.10 -9.71 -11.74
CA PRO A 174 16.44 -9.38 -10.49
C PRO A 174 16.23 -7.86 -10.27
N ASN A 175 16.52 -7.00 -11.26
CA ASN A 175 16.50 -5.54 -11.09
C ASN A 175 15.07 -4.96 -11.01
N ASN A 176 14.05 -5.73 -11.40
CA ASN A 176 12.64 -5.37 -11.21
C ASN A 176 12.09 -5.87 -9.88
N PHE A 177 12.72 -6.85 -9.21
CA PHE A 177 12.21 -7.41 -7.96
C PHE A 177 12.40 -6.44 -6.79
N LEU A 178 11.33 -6.16 -6.08
CA LEU A 178 11.32 -5.26 -4.92
C LEU A 178 11.06 -6.04 -3.63
N ALA A 179 9.93 -6.74 -3.56
CA ALA A 179 9.57 -7.58 -2.42
C ALA A 179 8.74 -8.78 -2.87
N GLY A 180 8.89 -9.88 -2.17
CA GLY A 180 8.13 -11.09 -2.42
C GLY A 180 8.49 -12.17 -1.40
N VAL A 181 7.70 -13.23 -1.40
CA VAL A 181 7.97 -14.37 -0.55
C VAL A 181 9.28 -15.07 -1.00
N PRO A 182 10.09 -15.57 -0.05
CA PRO A 182 11.38 -16.19 -0.37
C PRO A 182 11.24 -17.62 -0.93
N TYR A 183 10.19 -17.88 -1.67
CA TYR A 183 9.84 -19.18 -2.24
C TYR A 183 9.46 -19.04 -3.70
N LYS A 184 9.79 -20.04 -4.51
CA LYS A 184 9.38 -20.12 -5.92
C LYS A 184 7.89 -20.39 -6.03
N TYR A 185 7.30 -19.95 -7.13
CA TYR A 185 5.98 -20.41 -7.54
C TYR A 185 5.90 -21.94 -7.51
N VAL A 186 4.81 -22.45 -6.98
CA VAL A 186 4.49 -23.89 -6.95
C VAL A 186 3.11 -24.06 -7.55
N LYS A 187 3.05 -24.77 -8.66
CA LYS A 187 1.82 -25.11 -9.36
C LYS A 187 0.78 -25.71 -8.41
N ASP A 188 -0.44 -25.22 -8.51
CA ASP A 188 -1.59 -25.71 -7.74
C ASP A 188 -1.46 -25.59 -6.20
N ALA A 189 -0.57 -24.71 -5.73
CA ALA A 189 -0.33 -24.56 -4.28
C ALA A 189 -1.28 -23.58 -3.58
N GLY A 190 -2.10 -22.87 -4.32
CA GLY A 190 -2.94 -21.77 -3.85
C GLY A 190 -2.28 -20.40 -4.06
N PRO A 191 -3.07 -19.32 -3.96
CA PRO A 191 -2.52 -17.98 -4.08
C PRO A 191 -1.52 -17.72 -2.95
N SER A 192 -0.42 -17.06 -3.30
CA SER A 192 0.63 -16.71 -2.35
C SER A 192 1.40 -15.50 -2.87
N GLY A 193 1.93 -14.72 -1.98
CA GLY A 193 2.78 -13.61 -2.37
C GLY A 193 2.56 -12.35 -1.57
N TYR A 194 3.10 -11.27 -2.07
CA TYR A 194 2.99 -9.93 -1.53
C TYR A 194 2.33 -8.99 -2.51
N SER A 195 1.56 -8.04 -1.96
CA SER A 195 0.97 -6.94 -2.69
C SER A 195 1.33 -5.62 -1.99
N VAL A 196 1.90 -4.67 -2.73
CA VAL A 196 2.03 -3.30 -2.24
C VAL A 196 0.66 -2.62 -2.36
N ASP A 197 0.08 -2.25 -1.21
CA ASP A 197 -1.31 -1.75 -1.17
C ASP A 197 -1.40 -0.29 -0.74
N SER A 198 -0.28 0.40 -0.59
CA SER A 198 -0.28 1.81 -0.21
C SER A 198 0.62 2.65 -1.09
N ASN A 199 0.29 3.94 -1.18
CA ASN A 199 1.20 4.93 -1.70
C ASN A 199 2.45 5.10 -0.83
N ILE A 200 3.46 5.80 -1.37
CA ILE A 200 4.71 6.09 -0.67
C ILE A 200 4.58 7.39 0.10
N VAL A 201 4.98 7.38 1.39
CA VAL A 201 5.11 8.59 2.23
C VAL A 201 6.54 8.76 2.70
N GLU A 202 6.98 10.02 2.82
CA GLU A 202 8.27 10.36 3.46
C GLU A 202 8.05 10.68 4.93
N LEU A 203 8.81 10.07 5.82
CA LEU A 203 8.83 10.37 7.24
C LEU A 203 10.25 10.24 7.80
N GLY A 204 10.78 11.34 8.31
CA GLY A 204 12.09 11.35 8.97
C GLY A 204 13.26 10.94 8.08
N GLY A 205 13.23 11.26 6.81
CA GLY A 205 14.27 10.94 5.82
C GLY A 205 14.21 9.51 5.28
N TRP A 206 13.12 8.80 5.52
CA TRP A 206 12.82 7.49 4.97
C TRP A 206 11.52 7.51 4.17
N TYR A 207 11.46 6.75 3.10
CA TYR A 207 10.28 6.51 2.28
C TYR A 207 9.66 5.18 2.69
N TYR A 208 8.38 5.20 3.00
CA TYR A 208 7.63 4.04 3.48
C TYR A 208 6.48 3.70 2.54
N ALA A 209 6.22 2.40 2.40
CA ALA A 209 5.00 1.84 1.85
C ALA A 209 4.50 0.70 2.75
N MET A 210 3.26 0.29 2.56
CA MET A 210 2.67 -0.88 3.23
C MET A 210 2.53 -2.01 2.22
N VAL A 211 2.93 -3.19 2.63
CA VAL A 211 2.79 -4.43 1.86
C VAL A 211 1.87 -5.36 2.63
N THR A 212 0.94 -6.00 1.96
CA THR A 212 0.15 -7.09 2.54
C THR A 212 0.59 -8.44 1.97
N SER A 213 0.35 -9.49 2.72
CA SER A 213 0.58 -10.85 2.26
C SER A 213 -0.72 -11.62 2.20
N TRP A 214 -0.89 -12.33 1.09
CA TRP A 214 -2.00 -13.23 0.88
C TRP A 214 -1.68 -14.61 1.43
N GLN A 215 -2.53 -15.10 2.33
CA GLN A 215 -2.60 -16.51 2.69
C GLN A 215 -4.03 -16.99 2.55
N TRP A 216 -4.23 -17.92 1.63
CA TRP A 216 -5.48 -18.68 1.62
C TRP A 216 -5.30 -19.89 2.55
N PRO A 217 -6.16 -20.06 3.60
CA PRO A 217 -6.10 -21.22 4.46
C PRO A 217 -6.20 -22.54 3.71
N ALA A 218 -6.87 -22.58 2.55
CA ALA A 218 -7.02 -23.76 1.71
C ALA A 218 -5.73 -24.19 0.99
N GLY A 219 -4.87 -23.26 0.60
CA GLY A 219 -3.58 -23.55 -0.03
C GLY A 219 -2.54 -24.09 0.94
N CYS A 220 -2.74 -23.83 2.21
CA CYS A 220 -1.85 -24.25 3.28
C CYS A 220 -2.21 -25.62 3.88
N SER A 221 -3.45 -26.06 3.78
CA SER A 221 -3.88 -27.33 4.36
C SER A 221 -3.34 -28.53 3.58
N GLY A 222 -2.51 -29.34 4.21
CA GLY A 222 -2.07 -30.63 3.68
C GLY A 222 -0.76 -30.64 2.93
N GLN A 223 -0.05 -29.54 2.86
CA GLN A 223 1.27 -29.52 2.24
C GLN A 223 2.38 -29.74 3.29
N THR A 224 3.20 -30.76 3.13
CA THR A 224 4.38 -31.05 3.96
C THR A 224 5.64 -30.55 3.25
N GLY A 225 6.40 -29.69 3.90
CA GLY A 225 7.68 -29.19 3.38
C GLY A 225 8.09 -27.85 4.01
N PRO A 226 9.35 -27.46 3.90
CA PRO A 226 9.90 -26.31 4.60
C PRO A 226 9.35 -24.95 4.09
N ASN A 227 8.61 -24.92 3.00
CA ASN A 227 8.27 -23.70 2.26
C ASN A 227 6.77 -23.37 2.32
N ARG A 228 6.09 -23.71 3.40
CA ARG A 228 4.65 -23.65 3.36
C ARG A 228 4.05 -22.83 4.49
N CYS A 229 3.12 -21.98 4.11
CA CYS A 229 2.29 -21.25 5.07
C CYS A 229 3.08 -20.44 6.09
N ILE A 230 4.27 -20.00 5.70
CA ILE A 230 5.18 -19.23 6.54
C ILE A 230 5.17 -17.75 6.14
N THR A 231 4.29 -17.36 5.22
CA THR A 231 4.03 -15.96 5.00
C THR A 231 3.17 -15.46 6.14
N PRO A 232 3.54 -14.37 6.79
CA PRO A 232 2.66 -13.74 7.76
C PRO A 232 1.39 -13.29 7.04
N SER A 233 0.23 -13.61 7.59
CA SER A 233 -1.01 -12.99 7.14
C SER A 233 -1.08 -11.59 7.72
N GLY A 234 -1.25 -10.58 6.87
CA GLY A 234 -1.46 -9.20 7.28
C GLY A 234 -0.48 -8.19 6.69
N GLY A 235 -0.74 -6.92 6.92
CA GLY A 235 0.05 -5.82 6.40
C GLY A 235 1.25 -5.45 7.27
N GLY A 236 2.33 -5.03 6.64
CA GLY A 236 3.52 -4.53 7.30
C GLY A 236 4.24 -3.44 6.52
N PRO A 237 4.94 -2.53 7.22
CA PRO A 237 5.68 -1.47 6.57
C PRO A 237 6.98 -1.97 5.96
N ILE A 238 7.29 -1.43 4.79
CA ILE A 238 8.60 -1.50 4.16
C ILE A 238 9.15 -0.08 4.02
N ARG A 239 10.48 0.08 3.99
CA ARG A 239 11.08 1.40 3.81
C ARG A 239 12.39 1.37 3.02
N THR A 240 12.74 2.52 2.47
CA THR A 240 14.01 2.79 1.81
C THR A 240 14.48 4.23 2.04
N GLN A 241 15.74 4.51 1.76
CA GLN A 241 16.25 5.89 1.58
C GLN A 241 16.40 6.26 0.09
N ASN A 242 16.16 5.31 -0.82
CA ASN A 242 16.26 5.56 -2.25
C ASN A 242 15.16 4.80 -3.00
N VAL A 243 14.08 5.50 -3.35
CA VAL A 243 12.93 4.93 -4.07
C VAL A 243 13.27 4.41 -5.47
N PHE A 244 14.38 4.87 -6.06
CA PHE A 244 14.87 4.42 -7.37
C PHE A 244 15.77 3.17 -7.31
N ALA A 245 15.94 2.57 -6.13
CA ALA A 245 16.72 1.36 -5.95
C ALA A 245 15.86 0.25 -5.33
N PRO A 246 15.19 -0.59 -6.12
CA PRO A 246 14.25 -1.61 -5.62
C PRO A 246 14.90 -2.54 -4.59
N SER A 247 16.13 -2.95 -4.77
CA SER A 247 16.87 -3.81 -3.81
C SER A 247 17.20 -3.14 -2.47
N SER A 248 16.97 -1.82 -2.32
CA SER A 248 17.22 -1.09 -1.07
C SER A 248 16.06 -1.12 -0.07
N TRP A 249 14.88 -1.56 -0.50
CA TRP A 249 13.72 -1.67 0.38
C TRP A 249 13.94 -2.73 1.46
N ARG A 250 13.49 -2.44 2.68
CA ARG A 250 13.60 -3.31 3.85
C ARG A 250 12.27 -3.41 4.58
N GLY A 251 11.86 -4.63 4.86
CA GLY A 251 10.68 -4.90 5.66
C GLY A 251 10.95 -4.82 7.17
N TRP A 252 9.90 -4.61 7.93
CA TRP A 252 9.91 -4.65 9.39
C TRP A 252 10.17 -6.07 9.90
N SER A 253 11.15 -6.27 10.79
CA SER A 253 11.53 -7.56 11.36
C SER A 253 10.76 -7.92 12.65
N GLY A 254 9.99 -6.99 13.18
CA GLY A 254 9.43 -7.04 14.53
C GLY A 254 10.21 -6.20 15.54
N THR A 255 11.43 -5.78 15.20
CA THR A 255 12.29 -4.94 16.05
C THR A 255 12.92 -3.78 15.30
N ASP A 256 13.22 -3.96 14.03
CA ASP A 256 13.81 -2.96 13.16
C ASP A 256 13.46 -3.22 11.68
N PHE A 257 13.91 -2.33 10.78
CA PHE A 257 13.74 -2.51 9.34
C PHE A 257 14.97 -3.18 8.73
N SER A 258 15.18 -4.44 9.01
CA SER A 258 16.34 -5.22 8.57
C SER A 258 16.01 -6.33 7.56
N VAL A 259 14.74 -6.66 7.36
CA VAL A 259 14.34 -7.73 6.43
C VAL A 259 14.70 -7.34 5.01
N ALA A 260 15.65 -8.05 4.42
CA ALA A 260 15.98 -7.94 2.99
C ALA A 260 15.17 -8.98 2.22
N PHE A 261 14.41 -8.53 1.23
CA PHE A 261 13.71 -9.42 0.32
C PHE A 261 14.69 -10.06 -0.67
N VAL A 262 14.45 -11.31 -1.04
CA VAL A 262 15.35 -12.09 -1.89
C VAL A 262 14.60 -12.74 -3.02
N ASP A 263 15.16 -12.69 -4.22
CA ASP A 263 14.71 -13.47 -5.36
C ASP A 263 15.00 -14.96 -5.09
N PRO A 264 13.97 -15.84 -5.07
CA PRO A 264 14.17 -17.25 -4.76
C PRO A 264 14.67 -18.08 -5.94
N TYR A 265 14.76 -17.53 -7.17
CA TYR A 265 15.01 -18.31 -8.38
C TYR A 265 16.48 -18.63 -8.66
N PRO A 266 17.46 -17.79 -8.37
CA PRO A 266 18.87 -18.15 -8.52
C PRO A 266 19.30 -19.32 -7.62
N GLY A 267 18.62 -19.49 -6.49
CA GLY A 267 18.83 -20.57 -5.54
C GLY A 267 17.81 -20.51 -4.39
N PRO A 268 17.64 -21.60 -3.61
CA PRO A 268 16.78 -21.53 -2.44
C PRO A 268 17.34 -20.50 -1.46
N ALA A 269 16.44 -19.69 -0.88
CA ALA A 269 16.83 -18.74 0.15
C ALA A 269 17.43 -19.48 1.35
N GLU A 270 18.63 -19.09 1.76
CA GLU A 270 19.16 -19.50 3.05
C GLU A 270 18.31 -18.85 4.15
N ARG A 271 17.85 -19.64 5.13
CA ARG A 271 17.02 -19.15 6.25
C ARG A 271 15.84 -18.28 5.79
N PRO A 272 14.89 -18.85 5.02
CA PRO A 272 13.85 -18.07 4.35
C PRO A 272 12.99 -17.21 5.31
N LEU A 273 12.84 -17.60 6.58
CA LEU A 273 12.11 -16.80 7.56
C LEU A 273 12.76 -15.45 7.89
N GLU A 274 14.05 -15.27 7.66
CA GLU A 274 14.74 -14.00 7.85
C GLU A 274 14.44 -13.01 6.71
N HIS A 275 13.80 -13.49 5.64
CA HIS A 275 13.42 -12.70 4.46
C HIS A 275 11.91 -12.41 4.39
N VAL A 276 11.20 -12.61 5.50
CA VAL A 276 9.76 -12.36 5.61
C VAL A 276 9.54 -11.24 6.61
N TYR A 277 8.78 -10.21 6.23
CA TYR A 277 8.46 -9.12 7.14
C TYR A 277 7.50 -9.57 8.25
N THR A 278 7.50 -8.84 9.35
CA THR A 278 6.56 -9.03 10.46
C THR A 278 5.36 -8.09 10.30
N PRO A 279 4.13 -8.61 10.22
CA PRO A 279 2.92 -7.79 10.17
C PRO A 279 2.77 -6.90 11.40
N VAL A 280 2.10 -5.79 11.22
CA VAL A 280 1.72 -4.89 12.32
C VAL A 280 0.20 -4.90 12.51
N ALA A 281 -0.23 -4.57 13.71
CA ALA A 281 -1.64 -4.65 14.07
C ALA A 281 -2.51 -3.76 13.17
N TYR A 282 -3.67 -4.25 12.77
CA TYR A 282 -4.72 -3.56 12.00
C TYR A 282 -4.42 -3.28 10.52
N MET A 283 -3.27 -3.69 9.98
CA MET A 283 -2.86 -3.32 8.62
C MET A 283 -3.13 -4.40 7.56
N ASP A 284 -3.90 -5.42 7.87
CA ASP A 284 -4.30 -6.50 6.95
C ASP A 284 -5.27 -6.08 5.83
N VAL A 285 -5.86 -4.90 5.95
CA VAL A 285 -6.80 -4.32 4.98
C VAL A 285 -6.43 -2.86 4.63
N VAL A 286 -5.14 -2.54 4.74
CA VAL A 286 -4.64 -1.21 4.38
C VAL A 286 -4.73 -1.02 2.86
N THR A 287 -5.18 0.16 2.44
CA THR A 287 -5.30 0.53 1.02
C THR A 287 -4.65 1.88 0.71
N GLY A 288 -4.06 2.52 1.70
CA GLY A 288 -3.32 3.77 1.53
C GLY A 288 -2.76 4.29 2.84
N ILE A 289 -1.71 5.09 2.75
CA ILE A 289 -1.13 5.84 3.86
C ILE A 289 -0.88 7.30 3.43
N ASN A 290 -1.11 8.25 4.31
CA ASN A 290 -0.85 9.66 4.02
C ASN A 290 -0.25 10.35 5.25
N LEU A 291 0.70 11.24 5.03
CA LEU A 291 1.17 12.11 6.09
C LEU A 291 0.10 13.20 6.34
N PHE A 292 -0.38 13.33 7.58
CA PHE A 292 -1.26 14.42 7.94
C PHE A 292 -0.46 15.71 8.13
N GLU A 293 -0.88 16.76 7.45
CA GLU A 293 -0.16 18.01 7.25
C GLU A 293 0.56 18.52 8.52
N SER A 294 1.87 18.74 8.41
CA SER A 294 2.76 19.32 9.45
C SER A 294 2.74 18.66 10.84
N SER A 295 2.06 17.52 11.00
CA SER A 295 1.89 16.87 12.31
C SER A 295 2.90 15.78 12.62
N GLY A 296 3.54 15.20 11.60
CA GLY A 296 4.33 13.97 11.73
C GLY A 296 3.48 12.71 11.98
N VAL A 297 2.15 12.81 11.85
CA VAL A 297 1.21 11.70 12.00
C VAL A 297 0.90 11.13 10.64
N VAL A 298 1.02 9.81 10.49
CA VAL A 298 0.60 9.08 9.29
C VAL A 298 -0.80 8.53 9.51
N ILE A 299 -1.67 8.73 8.53
CA ILE A 299 -3.02 8.18 8.49
C ILE A 299 -3.00 6.94 7.61
N ALA A 300 -3.51 5.81 8.09
CA ALA A 300 -3.82 4.65 7.27
C ALA A 300 -5.29 4.67 6.84
N VAL A 301 -5.51 4.37 5.57
CA VAL A 301 -6.81 4.13 4.93
C VAL A 301 -7.05 2.63 4.95
N LEU A 302 -8.17 2.19 5.48
CA LEU A 302 -8.49 0.78 5.68
C LEU A 302 -9.88 0.49 5.11
N TRP A 303 -9.97 -0.49 4.22
CA TRP A 303 -11.25 -0.99 3.74
C TRP A 303 -11.50 -2.40 4.24
N ASN A 304 -12.46 -2.56 5.16
CA ASN A 304 -12.83 -3.85 5.70
C ASN A 304 -14.11 -4.38 5.05
N PRO A 305 -14.03 -5.25 4.04
CA PRO A 305 -15.20 -5.86 3.40
C PRO A 305 -15.82 -7.00 4.22
N TRP A 306 -15.13 -7.46 5.28
CA TRP A 306 -15.58 -8.54 6.14
C TRP A 306 -16.00 -8.01 7.51
N SER A 307 -16.97 -8.61 8.16
CA SER A 307 -17.25 -8.34 9.58
C SER A 307 -16.29 -9.16 10.44
N ASN A 308 -15.22 -8.55 10.88
CA ASN A 308 -14.17 -9.20 11.65
C ASN A 308 -13.77 -8.37 12.88
N GLU A 309 -12.52 -8.38 13.23
CA GLU A 309 -11.94 -7.71 14.40
C GLU A 309 -12.20 -6.20 14.52
N TYR A 310 -12.51 -5.49 13.43
CA TYR A 310 -12.89 -4.07 13.49
C TYR A 310 -14.38 -3.85 13.79
N GLY A 311 -15.20 -4.88 13.64
CA GLY A 311 -16.65 -4.86 13.85
C GLY A 311 -17.43 -4.81 12.55
N SER A 312 -17.95 -3.64 12.13
CA SER A 312 -18.76 -3.51 10.91
C SER A 312 -17.90 -3.56 9.64
N LYS A 313 -18.49 -4.05 8.55
CA LYS A 313 -17.92 -3.82 7.21
C LYS A 313 -17.93 -2.33 6.91
N GLY A 314 -16.83 -1.79 6.39
CA GLY A 314 -16.78 -0.37 6.11
C GLY A 314 -15.39 0.22 5.91
N PHE A 315 -15.39 1.52 5.79
CA PHE A 315 -14.21 2.36 5.66
C PHE A 315 -13.76 2.87 7.02
N TYR A 316 -12.48 2.69 7.32
CA TYR A 316 -11.86 3.04 8.58
C TYR A 316 -10.61 3.88 8.37
N LEU A 317 -10.21 4.62 9.40
CA LEU A 317 -8.95 5.32 9.49
C LEU A 317 -8.21 4.92 10.76
N SER A 318 -6.91 4.84 10.69
CA SER A 318 -6.00 4.65 11.83
C SER A 318 -4.84 5.64 11.73
N THR A 319 -4.12 5.84 12.82
CA THR A 319 -2.98 6.78 12.86
C THR A 319 -1.75 6.13 13.47
N SER A 320 -0.59 6.56 13.02
CA SER A 320 0.72 6.18 13.55
C SER A 320 1.71 7.35 13.47
N ILE A 321 2.73 7.32 14.31
CA ILE A 321 3.87 8.25 14.25
C ILE A 321 5.16 7.56 13.80
N ASP A 322 5.12 6.24 13.61
CA ASP A 322 6.30 5.41 13.30
C ASP A 322 6.03 4.29 12.26
N LEU A 323 4.79 4.20 11.74
CA LEU A 323 4.28 3.19 10.82
C LEU A 323 4.28 1.73 11.36
N VAL A 324 4.66 1.53 12.60
CA VAL A 324 4.71 0.22 13.27
C VAL A 324 3.62 0.11 14.34
N ASN A 325 3.45 1.16 15.12
CA ASN A 325 2.44 1.22 16.18
C ASN A 325 1.24 2.06 15.69
N TRP A 326 0.12 1.40 15.49
CA TRP A 326 -1.10 2.00 14.97
C TRP A 326 -2.19 2.09 16.03
N THR A 327 -2.94 3.16 16.02
CA THR A 327 -4.15 3.30 16.86
C THR A 327 -5.21 2.31 16.40
N LYS A 328 -6.13 1.94 17.30
CA LYS A 328 -7.29 1.14 16.90
C LYS A 328 -8.08 1.88 15.81
N PRO A 329 -8.42 1.22 14.69
CA PRO A 329 -9.15 1.85 13.60
C PRO A 329 -10.48 2.45 14.01
N THR A 330 -10.74 3.66 13.51
CA THR A 330 -11.99 4.41 13.72
C THR A 330 -12.87 4.30 12.49
N LEU A 331 -14.10 3.80 12.66
CA LEU A 331 -15.08 3.71 11.58
C LEU A 331 -15.48 5.11 11.08
N VAL A 332 -15.40 5.32 9.79
CA VAL A 332 -15.87 6.54 9.10
C VAL A 332 -17.24 6.32 8.50
N ALA A 333 -17.41 5.23 7.73
CA ALA A 333 -18.68 4.88 7.10
C ALA A 333 -18.80 3.35 6.95
N THR A 334 -20.00 2.84 7.19
CA THR A 334 -20.31 1.42 6.98
C THR A 334 -20.53 1.11 5.49
N LEU A 335 -20.35 -0.16 5.11
CA LEU A 335 -20.76 -0.63 3.77
C LEU A 335 -22.21 -0.27 3.45
N ASP A 336 -23.13 -0.41 4.42
CA ASP A 336 -24.56 -0.10 4.22
C ASP A 336 -24.79 1.38 3.89
N GLN A 337 -23.96 2.30 4.43
CA GLN A 337 -24.03 3.72 4.07
C GLN A 337 -23.60 3.99 2.63
N PHE A 338 -22.62 3.23 2.10
CA PHE A 338 -22.28 3.29 0.68
C PHE A 338 -23.38 2.68 -0.19
N LEU A 339 -23.90 1.52 0.19
CA LEU A 339 -24.98 0.83 -0.53
C LEU A 339 -26.28 1.64 -0.58
N ALA A 340 -26.59 2.41 0.44
CA ALA A 340 -27.77 3.28 0.48
C ALA A 340 -27.76 4.40 -0.59
N GLN A 341 -26.59 4.66 -1.21
CA GLN A 341 -26.47 5.63 -2.31
C GLN A 341 -26.71 5.00 -3.68
N GLU A 342 -26.91 3.67 -3.74
CA GLU A 342 -27.04 2.94 -4.99
C GLU A 342 -28.51 2.68 -5.34
N PRO A 343 -28.83 2.57 -6.64
CA PRO A 343 -30.09 2.00 -7.07
C PRO A 343 -30.19 0.54 -6.65
N ALA A 344 -31.39 -0.02 -6.69
CA ALA A 344 -31.62 -1.43 -6.39
C ALA A 344 -30.69 -2.31 -7.26
N GLY A 345 -29.93 -3.20 -6.62
CA GLY A 345 -28.94 -4.05 -7.28
C GLY A 345 -27.96 -4.64 -6.27
N SER A 346 -27.01 -5.42 -6.77
CA SER A 346 -25.90 -5.93 -5.97
C SER A 346 -24.64 -5.15 -6.32
N TRP A 347 -24.06 -4.50 -5.33
CA TRP A 347 -22.88 -3.66 -5.46
C TRP A 347 -21.83 -4.06 -4.45
N SER A 348 -20.56 -3.88 -4.82
CA SER A 348 -19.42 -3.98 -3.92
C SER A 348 -18.49 -2.79 -4.10
N TYR A 349 -17.61 -2.62 -3.15
CA TYR A 349 -16.67 -1.49 -3.11
C TYR A 349 -15.27 -2.00 -2.76
N ALA A 350 -14.25 -1.38 -3.34
CA ALA A 350 -12.86 -1.61 -3.02
C ALA A 350 -12.00 -0.38 -3.35
N TYR A 351 -10.68 -0.50 -3.14
CA TYR A 351 -9.66 0.44 -3.60
C TYR A 351 -9.83 1.86 -3.04
N PHE A 352 -9.99 1.94 -1.72
CA PHE A 352 -10.13 3.22 -1.02
C PHE A 352 -8.78 3.92 -0.90
N SER A 353 -8.74 5.23 -1.15
CA SER A 353 -7.56 6.07 -0.97
C SER A 353 -7.92 7.51 -0.65
N LEU A 354 -6.99 8.23 0.00
CA LEU A 354 -7.11 9.67 0.23
C LEU A 354 -6.16 10.42 -0.69
N ILE A 355 -6.65 11.46 -1.36
CA ILE A 355 -5.85 12.36 -2.18
C ILE A 355 -6.32 13.79 -1.93
N ASP A 356 -5.41 14.66 -1.48
CA ASP A 356 -5.75 16.04 -1.17
C ASP A 356 -5.50 16.95 -2.39
N PRO A 357 -6.53 17.65 -2.90
CA PRO A 357 -6.35 18.56 -4.04
C PRO A 357 -5.40 19.72 -3.72
N THR A 358 -5.18 20.02 -2.45
CA THR A 358 -4.30 21.08 -1.97
C THR A 358 -2.93 20.58 -1.51
N ALA A 359 -2.63 19.28 -1.73
CA ALA A 359 -1.35 18.69 -1.34
C ALA A 359 -0.18 19.54 -1.87
N PRO A 360 0.77 19.92 -0.99
CA PRO A 360 1.89 20.78 -1.37
C PRO A 360 2.99 20.02 -2.14
N ASP A 361 3.00 18.69 -2.03
CA ASP A 361 4.01 17.83 -2.63
C ASP A 361 3.58 17.33 -4.03
N LEU A 362 4.55 16.86 -4.80
CA LEU A 362 4.31 16.33 -6.15
C LEU A 362 3.59 14.99 -6.12
N ASN A 363 3.62 14.26 -5.00
CA ASN A 363 3.18 12.88 -4.89
C ASN A 363 1.80 12.72 -4.24
N PHE A 364 1.15 13.83 -3.86
CA PHE A 364 -0.11 13.82 -3.12
C PHE A 364 -0.05 12.90 -1.87
N SER A 365 1.13 12.77 -1.28
CA SER A 365 1.37 11.95 -0.10
C SER A 365 0.99 12.65 1.20
N ILE A 366 0.75 13.95 1.16
CA ILE A 366 0.35 14.80 2.29
C ILE A 366 -1.13 15.14 2.16
N VAL A 367 -1.87 14.99 3.25
CA VAL A 367 -3.28 15.38 3.33
C VAL A 367 -3.53 16.35 4.48
N GLY A 368 -4.39 17.33 4.25
CA GLY A 368 -4.92 18.23 5.26
C GLY A 368 -6.30 17.77 5.78
N ASN A 369 -7.08 18.74 6.25
CA ASN A 369 -8.40 18.48 6.85
C ASN A 369 -9.49 18.11 5.82
N HIS A 370 -9.32 18.42 4.53
CA HIS A 370 -10.37 18.30 3.51
C HIS A 370 -9.90 17.57 2.24
N PRO A 371 -9.32 16.35 2.32
CA PRO A 371 -8.96 15.59 1.14
C PRO A 371 -10.21 15.03 0.45
N TYR A 372 -9.99 14.44 -0.71
CA TYR A 372 -10.95 13.55 -1.34
C TYR A 372 -10.72 12.10 -0.94
N LEU A 373 -11.82 11.39 -0.69
CA LEU A 373 -11.86 9.93 -0.65
C LEU A 373 -12.15 9.44 -2.06
N TYR A 374 -11.24 8.62 -2.62
CA TYR A 374 -11.46 7.87 -3.85
C TYR A 374 -11.77 6.43 -3.51
N TYR A 375 -12.64 5.80 -4.31
CA TYR A 375 -12.98 4.39 -4.19
C TYR A 375 -13.64 3.87 -5.46
N VAL A 376 -13.56 2.57 -5.68
CA VAL A 376 -14.18 1.92 -6.83
C VAL A 376 -15.43 1.16 -6.40
N ARG A 377 -16.52 1.37 -7.13
CA ARG A 377 -17.74 0.58 -7.05
C ARG A 377 -17.78 -0.43 -8.18
N PHE A 378 -18.18 -1.64 -7.85
CA PHE A 378 -18.38 -2.74 -8.79
C PHE A 378 -19.85 -3.14 -8.80
N ASN A 379 -20.36 -3.52 -9.98
CA ASN A 379 -21.58 -4.31 -10.01
C ASN A 379 -21.28 -5.79 -9.72
N SER A 380 -22.31 -6.58 -9.42
CA SER A 380 -22.17 -7.97 -8.93
C SER A 380 -21.47 -8.94 -9.89
N ASP A 381 -21.52 -8.67 -11.20
CA ASP A 381 -20.88 -9.49 -12.23
C ASP A 381 -19.51 -8.95 -12.69
N GLY A 382 -19.07 -7.84 -12.09
CA GLY A 382 -17.79 -7.21 -12.42
C GLY A 382 -17.75 -6.49 -13.77
N SER A 383 -18.87 -6.49 -14.54
CA SER A 383 -18.91 -5.91 -15.90
C SER A 383 -18.91 -4.38 -15.93
N SER A 384 -19.13 -3.73 -14.80
CA SER A 384 -19.11 -2.28 -14.66
C SER A 384 -18.36 -1.88 -13.38
N ARG A 385 -17.46 -0.93 -13.53
CA ARG A 385 -16.69 -0.34 -12.43
C ARG A 385 -16.74 1.17 -12.54
N VAL A 386 -16.88 1.85 -11.43
CA VAL A 386 -16.87 3.32 -11.39
C VAL A 386 -15.90 3.79 -10.33
N LEU A 387 -14.91 4.57 -10.76
CA LEU A 387 -14.06 5.32 -9.84
C LEU A 387 -14.83 6.56 -9.37
N PHE A 388 -15.12 6.62 -8.08
CA PHE A 388 -15.75 7.76 -7.44
C PHE A 388 -14.74 8.60 -6.66
N ARG A 389 -15.08 9.87 -6.53
CA ARG A 389 -14.47 10.85 -5.63
C ARG A 389 -15.55 11.45 -4.74
N GLN A 390 -15.28 11.57 -3.44
CA GLN A 390 -16.16 12.22 -2.46
C GLN A 390 -15.33 13.03 -1.45
N GLY A 391 -15.82 14.20 -1.05
CA GLY A 391 -15.17 14.98 0.00
C GLY A 391 -15.20 14.25 1.36
N ILE A 392 -14.17 14.49 2.16
CA ILE A 392 -14.11 14.02 3.56
C ILE A 392 -13.45 15.09 4.43
N THR A 393 -14.04 15.34 5.60
CA THR A 393 -13.42 16.18 6.62
C THR A 393 -12.72 15.31 7.65
N LEU A 394 -11.42 15.57 7.86
CA LEU A 394 -10.54 14.90 8.82
C LEU A 394 -10.26 15.80 10.02
N THR A 395 -10.22 15.20 11.22
CA THR A 395 -9.87 15.90 12.46
C THR A 395 -9.03 15.01 13.36
N LEU A 396 -7.80 15.43 13.66
CA LEU A 396 -6.97 14.80 14.71
C LEU A 396 -7.50 15.16 16.08
N LYS A 397 -7.42 14.23 17.04
CA LYS A 397 -7.86 14.38 18.43
C LYS A 397 -6.77 13.98 19.41
#